data_d6e360a0ba1c0df8582ccc0bbddb0338
#
_entry.id   d6e360a0ba1c0df8582ccc0bbddb0338
#
_cell.length_a   1.000
_cell.length_b   1.000
_cell.length_c   1.000
_cell.angle_alpha   90.00
_cell.angle_beta   90.00
_cell.angle_gamma   90.00
#
_symmetry.space_group_name_H-M   'P 1'
#
loop_
_entity.id
_entity.type
_entity.pdbx_description
1 polymer ?
#
loop_
_entity_poly.entity_id
_entity_poly.type
_entity_poly.pdbx_seq_one_letter_code
_entity_poly.pdbx_strand_id
1 'polypeptide(L)'
;MINSVVLVGRLTKDIELRKTQSGLSVASFTVACDRRLSQEQKNNNEQSADFINCVAWRGSADFLGSYAHKGDTVGVDGRIQTRSYDRDGQRVYITEVLANSVNLLHSKQTVQSQEQASYEPQPTQAIQEPKPQQMSDFDYLPNVDVSPDDLPF
;
A
#
# COMPACT_ATOMS: atom_id res chain seq x y z
N MET A 1 32.18 -7.55 6.86
CA MET A 1 31.09 -7.47 7.87
C MET A 1 29.81 -7.09 7.15
N ILE A 2 28.69 -7.75 7.47
CA ILE A 2 27.38 -7.50 6.88
C ILE A 2 26.45 -7.03 8.00
N ASN A 3 25.72 -5.93 7.77
CA ASN A 3 24.67 -5.43 8.64
C ASN A 3 23.54 -4.91 7.71
N SER A 4 22.61 -5.79 7.38
CA SER A 4 21.52 -5.53 6.46
C SER A 4 20.23 -6.11 7.03
N VAL A 5 19.16 -5.37 6.93
CA VAL A 5 17.83 -5.73 7.39
C VAL A 5 16.83 -5.35 6.32
N VAL A 6 15.97 -6.30 5.94
CA VAL A 6 14.83 -6.04 5.06
C VAL A 6 13.55 -6.42 5.80
N LEU A 7 12.62 -5.49 5.92
CA LEU A 7 11.34 -5.68 6.62
C LEU A 7 10.20 -5.38 5.67
N VAL A 8 9.16 -6.19 5.75
CA VAL A 8 7.85 -5.90 5.17
C VAL A 8 6.82 -6.05 6.26
N GLY A 9 6.05 -5.00 6.50
CA GLY A 9 5.06 -5.02 7.58
C GLY A 9 4.15 -3.78 7.53
N ARG A 10 3.32 -3.63 8.55
CA ARG A 10 2.35 -2.54 8.64
C ARG A 10 2.78 -1.50 9.66
N LEU A 11 2.51 -0.23 9.33
CA LEU A 11 2.70 0.87 10.26
C LEU A 11 1.70 0.78 11.42
N THR A 12 2.20 0.83 12.65
CA THR A 12 1.37 0.70 13.85
C THR A 12 0.68 2.00 14.22
N LYS A 13 1.24 3.13 13.82
CA LYS A 13 0.75 4.50 14.05
C LYS A 13 1.19 5.42 12.93
N ASP A 14 0.64 6.62 12.89
CA ASP A 14 1.06 7.67 11.98
C ASP A 14 2.52 8.08 12.23
N ILE A 15 3.15 8.62 11.22
CA ILE A 15 4.58 8.96 11.25
C ILE A 15 4.82 10.20 12.10
N GLU A 16 5.72 10.08 13.06
CA GLU A 16 6.22 11.22 13.81
C GLU A 16 7.41 11.86 13.08
N LEU A 17 7.11 12.86 12.25
CA LEU A 17 8.14 13.64 11.56
C LEU A 17 8.66 14.75 12.48
N ARG A 18 9.96 14.81 12.67
CA ARG A 18 10.65 15.85 13.45
C ARG A 18 11.79 16.46 12.64
N LYS A 19 12.18 17.68 12.99
CA LYS A 19 13.39 18.31 12.45
C LYS A 19 14.44 18.43 13.55
N THR A 20 15.68 18.11 13.19
CA THR A 20 16.83 18.34 14.07
C THR A 20 17.15 19.84 14.13
N GLN A 21 18.02 20.23 15.05
CA GLN A 21 18.53 21.62 15.14
C GLN A 21 19.25 22.06 13.86
N SER A 22 19.83 21.12 13.12
CA SER A 22 20.45 21.36 11.80
C SER A 22 19.46 21.35 10.63
N GLY A 23 18.14 21.28 10.90
CA GLY A 23 17.10 21.32 9.88
C GLY A 23 16.84 20.00 9.13
N LEU A 24 17.51 18.91 9.50
CA LEU A 24 17.33 17.62 8.86
C LEU A 24 16.04 16.96 9.35
N SER A 25 15.26 16.42 8.41
CA SER A 25 14.05 15.65 8.72
C SER A 25 14.40 14.27 9.25
N VAL A 26 13.73 13.86 10.32
CA VAL A 26 13.82 12.56 10.97
C VAL A 26 12.41 12.03 11.21
N ALA A 27 12.14 10.80 10.80
CA ALA A 27 10.90 10.11 11.06
C ALA A 27 11.15 8.88 11.93
N SER A 28 10.42 8.77 13.05
CA SER A 28 10.42 7.59 13.90
C SER A 28 9.10 6.85 13.72
N PHE A 29 9.17 5.56 13.46
CA PHE A 29 7.98 4.71 13.23
C PHE A 29 8.22 3.28 13.68
N THR A 30 7.14 2.53 13.86
CA THR A 30 7.19 1.11 14.24
C THR A 30 6.48 0.29 13.19
N VAL A 31 7.17 -0.73 12.70
CA VAL A 31 6.65 -1.70 11.73
C VAL A 31 6.24 -2.98 12.46
N ALA A 32 5.00 -3.41 12.28
CA ALA A 32 4.51 -4.71 12.72
C ALA A 32 4.74 -5.74 11.62
N CYS A 33 5.60 -6.69 11.88
CA CYS A 33 5.92 -7.80 10.98
C CYS A 33 5.23 -9.06 11.50
N ASP A 34 4.34 -9.66 10.69
CA ASP A 34 3.58 -10.83 11.09
C ASP A 34 4.50 -12.06 11.28
N ARG A 35 4.28 -12.78 12.39
CA ARG A 35 4.96 -14.05 12.68
C ARG A 35 4.23 -15.21 12.02
N ARG A 36 5.00 -16.18 11.52
CA ARG A 36 4.43 -17.48 11.12
C ARG A 36 4.17 -18.30 12.39
N LEU A 37 2.92 -18.31 12.85
CA LEU A 37 2.52 -19.08 14.01
C LEU A 37 1.94 -20.44 13.60
N SER A 38 2.21 -21.49 14.39
CA SER A 38 1.51 -22.77 14.32
C SER A 38 0.06 -22.63 14.81
N GLN A 39 -0.80 -23.62 14.52
CA GLN A 39 -2.19 -23.62 15.00
C GLN A 39 -2.27 -23.60 16.52
N GLU A 40 -1.38 -24.31 17.21
CA GLU A 40 -1.32 -24.34 18.67
C GLU A 40 -0.98 -22.96 19.26
N GLN A 41 -0.01 -22.27 18.69
CA GLN A 41 0.38 -20.91 19.10
C GLN A 41 -0.74 -19.89 18.88
N LYS A 42 -1.51 -20.04 17.79
CA LYS A 42 -2.70 -19.20 17.54
C LYS A 42 -3.78 -19.42 18.60
N ASN A 43 -4.01 -20.68 19.01
CA ASN A 43 -4.99 -21.02 20.03
C ASN A 43 -4.59 -20.51 21.41
N ASN A 44 -3.31 -20.38 21.69
CA ASN A 44 -2.76 -19.89 22.95
C ASN A 44 -2.68 -18.35 23.03
N ASN A 45 -3.24 -17.62 22.08
CA ASN A 45 -3.15 -16.15 22.00
C ASN A 45 -1.72 -15.60 22.08
N GLU A 46 -0.74 -16.30 21.52
CA GLU A 46 0.63 -15.81 21.45
C GLU A 46 0.73 -14.57 20.54
N GLN A 47 1.75 -13.76 20.81
CA GLN A 47 2.00 -12.55 20.02
C GLN A 47 2.18 -12.91 18.53
N SER A 48 1.30 -12.38 17.69
CA SER A 48 1.25 -12.70 16.26
C SER A 48 2.15 -11.80 15.38
N ALA A 49 2.75 -10.76 15.93
CA ALA A 49 3.60 -9.84 15.21
C ALA A 49 4.80 -9.37 16.04
N ASP A 50 5.90 -9.09 15.36
CA ASP A 50 7.06 -8.40 15.91
C ASP A 50 6.95 -6.91 15.62
N PHE A 51 7.13 -6.10 16.67
CA PHE A 51 7.09 -4.65 16.57
C PHE A 51 8.52 -4.10 16.52
N ILE A 52 8.94 -3.64 15.36
CA ILE A 52 10.31 -3.21 15.10
C ILE A 52 10.37 -1.70 14.96
N ASN A 53 11.16 -1.05 15.82
CA ASN A 53 11.37 0.39 15.76
C ASN A 53 12.33 0.74 14.63
N CYS A 54 11.92 1.68 13.80
CA CYS A 54 12.67 2.15 12.64
C CYS A 54 12.82 3.68 12.70
N VAL A 55 13.93 4.15 12.13
CA VAL A 55 14.21 5.57 11.96
C VAL A 55 14.61 5.84 10.51
N ALA A 56 13.97 6.82 9.88
CA ALA A 56 14.33 7.30 8.56
C ALA A 56 14.82 8.77 8.65
N TRP A 57 15.68 9.15 7.72
CA TRP A 57 16.29 10.48 7.66
C TRP A 57 16.07 11.12 6.30
N ARG A 58 16.10 12.49 6.30
CA ARG A 58 16.07 13.28 5.07
C ARG A 58 14.89 12.93 4.17
N GLY A 59 15.13 12.71 2.88
CA GLY A 59 14.08 12.43 1.89
C GLY A 59 13.19 11.23 2.22
N SER A 60 13.72 10.16 2.82
CA SER A 60 12.90 9.02 3.28
C SER A 60 11.97 9.40 4.42
N ALA A 61 12.40 10.30 5.31
CA ALA A 61 11.57 10.83 6.40
C ALA A 61 10.45 11.73 5.84
N ASP A 62 10.80 12.63 4.92
CA ASP A 62 9.83 13.53 4.28
C ASP A 62 8.79 12.75 3.46
N PHE A 63 9.22 11.72 2.73
CA PHE A 63 8.34 10.82 1.99
C PHE A 63 7.33 10.14 2.92
N LEU A 64 7.82 9.53 4.00
CA LEU A 64 6.95 8.88 4.98
C LEU A 64 5.97 9.86 5.62
N GLY A 65 6.44 11.03 6.04
CA GLY A 65 5.60 12.04 6.66
C GLY A 65 4.50 12.59 5.76
N SER A 66 4.72 12.54 4.43
CA SER A 66 3.77 13.07 3.43
C SER A 66 2.76 12.05 2.95
N TYR A 67 3.13 10.77 2.90
CA TYR A 67 2.35 9.75 2.19
C TYR A 67 1.97 8.55 3.04
N ALA A 68 2.65 8.30 4.17
CA ALA A 68 2.46 7.10 4.96
C ALA A 68 1.52 7.35 6.16
N HIS A 69 0.55 6.47 6.35
CA HIS A 69 -0.44 6.52 7.41
C HIS A 69 -0.47 5.22 8.22
N LYS A 70 -1.07 5.28 9.39
CA LYS A 70 -1.33 4.10 10.23
C LYS A 70 -2.03 3.00 9.44
N GLY A 71 -1.45 1.81 9.45
CA GLY A 71 -1.99 0.61 8.80
C GLY A 71 -1.51 0.38 7.37
N ASP A 72 -0.77 1.32 6.78
CA ASP A 72 -0.14 1.12 5.47
C ASP A 72 0.92 0.04 5.54
N THR A 73 1.05 -0.73 4.45
CA THR A 73 2.10 -1.72 4.30
C THR A 73 3.34 -1.06 3.71
N VAL A 74 4.46 -1.20 4.41
CA VAL A 74 5.75 -0.63 4.03
C VAL A 74 6.81 -1.70 3.86
N GLY A 75 7.68 -1.50 2.88
CA GLY A 75 8.95 -2.22 2.74
C GLY A 75 10.08 -1.32 3.19
N VAL A 76 10.90 -1.78 4.13
CA VAL A 76 12.04 -1.05 4.69
C VAL A 76 13.31 -1.84 4.37
N ASP A 77 14.27 -1.20 3.73
CA ASP A 77 15.64 -1.66 3.62
C ASP A 77 16.53 -0.79 4.50
N GLY A 78 17.37 -1.41 5.32
CA GLY A 78 18.20 -0.69 6.26
C GLY A 78 19.24 -1.54 6.98
N ARG A 79 19.70 -1.03 8.10
CA ARG A 79 20.65 -1.72 8.98
C ARG A 79 20.27 -1.56 10.44
N ILE A 80 20.70 -2.50 11.29
CA ILE A 80 20.55 -2.38 12.74
C ILE A 80 21.52 -1.31 13.25
N GLN A 81 21.01 -0.43 14.10
CA GLN A 81 21.78 0.56 14.82
C GLN A 81 21.44 0.49 16.31
N THR A 82 22.46 0.58 17.15
CA THR A 82 22.29 0.73 18.60
C THR A 82 22.74 2.11 19.01
N ARG A 83 22.01 2.73 19.93
CA ARG A 83 22.40 3.97 20.59
C ARG A 83 22.11 3.87 22.07
N SER A 84 22.83 4.63 22.88
CA SER A 84 22.58 4.71 24.30
C SER A 84 22.42 6.17 24.73
N TYR A 85 21.63 6.39 25.75
CA TYR A 85 21.50 7.68 26.42
C TYR A 85 21.32 7.46 27.92
N ASP A 86 21.71 8.44 28.70
CA ASP A 86 21.55 8.40 30.15
C ASP A 86 20.18 8.99 30.54
N ARG A 87 19.40 8.22 31.30
CA ARG A 87 18.12 8.64 31.85
C ARG A 87 18.12 8.34 33.34
N ASP A 88 17.92 9.35 34.17
CA ASP A 88 17.86 9.21 35.64
C ASP A 88 19.04 8.45 36.26
N GLY A 89 20.26 8.65 35.69
CA GLY A 89 21.47 7.97 36.13
C GLY A 89 21.62 6.55 35.65
N GLN A 90 20.72 6.05 34.83
CA GLN A 90 20.79 4.74 34.20
C GLN A 90 21.06 4.85 32.70
N ARG A 91 21.98 4.03 32.18
CA ARG A 91 22.27 3.96 30.76
C ARG A 91 21.24 3.07 30.05
N VAL A 92 20.43 3.67 29.19
CA VAL A 92 19.41 2.99 28.38
C VAL A 92 19.98 2.72 26.99
N TYR A 93 19.89 1.48 26.53
CA TYR A 93 20.30 1.07 25.19
C TYR A 93 19.05 0.92 24.32
N ILE A 94 19.06 1.50 23.14
CA ILE A 94 18.03 1.35 22.14
C ILE A 94 18.62 0.65 20.93
N THR A 95 17.94 -0.41 20.47
CA THR A 95 18.21 -1.05 19.19
C THR A 95 17.09 -0.71 18.22
N GLU A 96 17.43 -0.16 17.09
CA GLU A 96 16.49 0.28 16.07
C GLU A 96 17.03 -0.02 14.67
N VAL A 97 16.17 -0.05 13.66
CA VAL A 97 16.56 -0.16 12.25
C VAL A 97 16.69 1.23 11.67
N LEU A 98 17.88 1.57 11.21
CA LEU A 98 18.12 2.76 10.42
C LEU A 98 17.78 2.47 8.98
N ALA A 99 16.68 3.05 8.49
CA ALA A 99 16.21 2.86 7.13
C ALA A 99 17.09 3.60 6.12
N ASN A 100 17.60 2.90 5.12
CA ASN A 100 18.26 3.46 3.95
C ASN A 100 17.22 3.85 2.89
N SER A 101 16.25 2.98 2.64
CA SER A 101 15.12 3.25 1.77
C SER A 101 13.80 2.72 2.37
N VAL A 102 12.70 3.39 2.03
CA VAL A 102 11.36 2.97 2.43
C VAL A 102 10.43 3.09 1.24
N ASN A 103 9.62 2.05 1.01
CA ASN A 103 8.65 1.99 -0.07
C ASN A 103 7.26 1.69 0.51
N LEU A 104 6.24 2.42 0.07
CA LEU A 104 4.84 2.08 0.33
C LEU A 104 4.44 0.97 -0.64
N LEU A 105 4.07 -0.19 -0.10
CA LEU A 105 3.65 -1.35 -0.89
C LEU A 105 2.14 -1.36 -1.09
N HIS A 106 1.40 -0.87 -0.09
CA HIS A 106 -0.04 -0.71 -0.15
C HIS A 106 -0.46 0.39 0.83
N SER A 107 -1.08 1.45 0.33
CA SER A 107 -1.78 2.40 1.16
C SER A 107 -3.23 1.92 1.31
N LYS A 108 -3.81 2.04 2.50
CA LYS A 108 -5.27 1.97 2.62
C LYS A 108 -5.84 3.11 1.80
N GLN A 109 -6.32 2.81 0.60
CA GLN A 109 -7.24 3.74 -0.05
C GLN A 109 -8.39 3.95 0.94
N THR A 110 -8.52 5.18 1.42
CA THR A 110 -9.76 5.62 2.02
C THR A 110 -10.79 5.44 0.92
N VAL A 111 -11.60 4.39 1.04
CA VAL A 111 -12.82 4.27 0.24
C VAL A 111 -13.67 5.44 0.70
N GLN A 112 -13.49 6.59 0.05
CA GLN A 112 -14.54 7.59 0.03
C GLN A 112 -15.73 6.84 -0.53
N SER A 113 -16.68 6.56 0.35
CA SER A 113 -18.02 6.16 -0.02
C SER A 113 -18.48 7.19 -1.04
N GLN A 114 -18.37 6.85 -2.32
CA GLN A 114 -19.18 7.51 -3.33
C GLN A 114 -20.60 7.22 -2.88
N GLU A 115 -21.24 8.22 -2.32
CA GLU A 115 -22.67 8.28 -2.21
C GLU A 115 -23.21 7.78 -3.55
N GLN A 116 -23.86 6.62 -3.51
CA GLN A 116 -24.69 6.16 -4.58
C GLN A 116 -25.67 7.29 -4.84
N ALA A 117 -25.37 8.07 -5.88
CA ALA A 117 -26.39 8.87 -6.52
C ALA A 117 -27.48 7.88 -6.93
N SER A 118 -28.55 7.87 -6.15
CA SER A 118 -29.77 7.15 -6.43
C SER A 118 -30.24 7.58 -7.82
N TYR A 119 -30.04 6.71 -8.80
CA TYR A 119 -30.67 6.82 -10.10
C TYR A 119 -32.15 6.55 -9.87
N GLU A 120 -32.92 7.61 -9.73
CA GLU A 120 -34.37 7.59 -9.86
C GLU A 120 -34.67 7.23 -11.33
N PRO A 121 -35.36 6.11 -11.61
CA PRO A 121 -35.79 5.81 -12.98
C PRO A 121 -36.87 6.78 -13.38
N GLN A 122 -36.56 7.68 -14.32
CA GLN A 122 -37.59 8.50 -14.98
C GLN A 122 -38.56 7.57 -15.73
N PRO A 123 -39.89 7.84 -15.67
CA PRO A 123 -40.86 7.03 -16.36
C PRO A 123 -40.69 7.17 -17.88
N THR A 124 -40.44 6.09 -18.54
CA THR A 124 -40.33 5.95 -19.97
C THR A 124 -41.69 6.30 -20.61
N GLN A 125 -41.78 7.43 -21.32
CA GLN A 125 -42.89 7.73 -22.21
C GLN A 125 -42.88 6.70 -23.35
N ALA A 126 -44.01 6.06 -23.55
CA ALA A 126 -44.28 5.13 -24.61
C ALA A 126 -44.08 5.81 -25.99
N ILE A 127 -43.04 5.38 -26.72
CA ILE A 127 -42.89 5.72 -28.14
C ILE A 127 -43.64 4.66 -28.95
N GLN A 128 -44.62 5.14 -29.70
CA GLN A 128 -45.45 4.38 -30.62
C GLN A 128 -44.58 3.74 -31.72
N GLU A 129 -44.83 2.47 -32.00
CA GLU A 129 -44.24 1.70 -33.13
C GLU A 129 -44.59 2.37 -34.46
N PRO A 130 -43.65 2.60 -35.38
CA PRO A 130 -43.94 2.75 -36.78
C PRO A 130 -43.90 1.41 -37.50
N LYS A 131 -44.92 1.18 -38.36
CA LYS A 131 -45.16 0.04 -39.23
C LYS A 131 -43.93 -0.27 -40.12
N PRO A 132 -43.76 -1.54 -40.55
CA PRO A 132 -42.69 -1.96 -41.44
C PRO A 132 -42.91 -1.49 -42.88
N GLN A 133 -41.95 -0.76 -43.41
CA GLN A 133 -41.84 -0.56 -44.87
C GLN A 133 -40.75 -1.51 -45.37
N GLN A 134 -41.17 -2.34 -46.34
CA GLN A 134 -40.28 -3.17 -47.19
C GLN A 134 -39.48 -2.26 -48.13
N MET A 135 -38.19 -2.53 -48.21
CA MET A 135 -37.34 -2.34 -49.42
C MET A 135 -36.02 -3.03 -49.13
N SER A 136 -35.74 -4.15 -49.72
CA SER A 136 -35.05 -4.45 -50.97
C SER A 136 -33.59 -4.05 -50.98
N ASP A 137 -32.75 -5.09 -51.14
CA ASP A 137 -31.48 -5.10 -51.81
C ASP A 137 -30.34 -4.25 -51.27
N PHE A 138 -29.43 -4.86 -50.52
CA PHE A 138 -28.05 -4.58 -50.78
C PHE A 138 -27.19 -5.84 -50.62
N ASP A 139 -26.55 -6.10 -51.69
CA ASP A 139 -25.62 -7.10 -52.11
C ASP A 139 -24.46 -7.39 -51.12
N TYR A 140 -24.17 -8.63 -51.00
CA TYR A 140 -22.90 -9.32 -51.08
C TYR A 140 -21.64 -8.57 -50.63
N LEU A 141 -21.13 -8.91 -49.44
CA LEU A 141 -19.72 -8.80 -49.12
C LEU A 141 -19.13 -10.18 -48.89
N PRO A 142 -18.01 -10.53 -49.53
CA PRO A 142 -17.46 -11.87 -49.48
C PRO A 142 -16.82 -12.18 -48.13
N ASN A 143 -17.07 -13.39 -47.71
CA ASN A 143 -16.48 -14.06 -46.56
C ASN A 143 -14.94 -14.05 -46.72
N VAL A 144 -14.22 -13.39 -45.83
CA VAL A 144 -12.77 -13.47 -45.76
C VAL A 144 -12.44 -14.59 -44.76
N ASP A 145 -12.05 -15.72 -45.32
CA ASP A 145 -11.51 -16.84 -44.57
C ASP A 145 -10.10 -16.46 -44.07
N VAL A 146 -9.96 -16.24 -42.79
CA VAL A 146 -8.64 -15.96 -42.17
C VAL A 146 -8.10 -17.31 -41.67
N SER A 147 -7.12 -17.84 -42.38
CA SER A 147 -6.37 -19.04 -41.99
C SER A 147 -5.52 -18.77 -40.72
N PRO A 148 -5.39 -19.74 -39.81
CA PRO A 148 -4.66 -19.58 -38.56
C PRO A 148 -3.11 -19.43 -38.68
N ASP A 149 -2.59 -19.44 -39.90
CA ASP A 149 -1.14 -19.38 -40.17
C ASP A 149 -0.58 -17.96 -40.39
N ASP A 150 -1.40 -16.92 -40.35
CA ASP A 150 -0.99 -15.54 -40.64
C ASP A 150 -0.78 -14.64 -39.40
N LEU A 151 -0.47 -15.21 -38.23
CA LEU A 151 -0.08 -14.42 -37.07
C LEU A 151 1.44 -14.38 -36.91
N PRO A 152 2.08 -13.21 -37.08
CA PRO A 152 3.49 -13.03 -36.78
C PRO A 152 3.67 -12.91 -35.27
N PHE A 153 4.43 -13.84 -34.72
CA PHE A 153 4.95 -13.75 -33.36
C PHE A 153 6.35 -13.11 -33.39
#